data_7e36cb41429eaf4d8bdc3a31c040077d
#
_entry.id   7e36cb41429eaf4d8bdc3a31c040077d
#
_cell.length_a   1.000
_cell.length_b   1.000
_cell.length_c   1.000
_cell.angle_alpha   90.00
_cell.angle_beta   90.00
_cell.angle_gamma   90.00
#
_symmetry.space_group_name_H-M   'P 1'
#
loop_
_entity.id
_entity.type
_entity.pdbx_description
1 polymer ?
#
loop_
_entity_poly.entity_id
_entity_poly.type
_entity_poly.pdbx_seq_one_letter_code
_entity_poly.pdbx_strand_id
1 'polypeptide(L)'
;LEENAVILRSHWQYHVKRDGQQRARKCCDGSKQAAPILHALAKTYSSCVEHPIQRQFLALAAEQNFLLFGGDAKDAFAHSPAPEVPTYMMIDNQYYEWYLHRFGKKLDKSRVLPVLRALQGHPESGKLWERHINNILMGPDLNFKHTTHDRTIYQTTYKGNKVLLLRMVDDLLLCCEHEDTAREIYRKIGLALQLENEDEPPFAYLGPCFDFNGVDIEQSNTHIMILCQNYIYRMLRAHGWNCHKKKPSKDPSPLPENILKTIYKECGPDEGTTDAYKLEVAQGFGYRTLLGEMMYVHVSYLPDTGYAITIMSKFSTKPS
;
A
#
# COMPACT_ATOMS: atom_id res chain seq x y z
N LEU A 1 -23.70 21.94 15.27
CA LEU A 1 -22.39 21.54 14.73
C LEU A 1 -21.32 22.42 15.38
N GLU A 2 -20.14 21.86 15.60
CA GLU A 2 -18.98 22.58 16.11
C GLU A 2 -18.49 23.62 15.07
N GLU A 3 -17.76 24.65 15.54
CA GLU A 3 -17.14 25.62 14.65
C GLU A 3 -16.12 24.92 13.75
N ASN A 4 -16.10 25.27 12.46
CA ASN A 4 -15.28 24.64 11.42
C ASN A 4 -15.59 23.15 11.14
N ALA A 5 -16.74 22.66 11.58
CA ALA A 5 -17.16 21.29 11.29
C ALA A 5 -17.36 21.05 9.80
N VAL A 6 -16.89 19.91 9.31
CA VAL A 6 -17.02 19.53 7.91
C VAL A 6 -17.98 18.36 7.77
N ILE A 7 -18.90 18.44 6.79
CA ILE A 7 -19.84 17.36 6.49
C ILE A 7 -19.42 16.70 5.18
N LEU A 8 -19.14 15.41 5.22
CA LEU A 8 -18.70 14.62 4.08
C LEU A 8 -19.82 13.68 3.58
N ARG A 9 -19.83 13.46 2.29
CA ARG A 9 -20.57 12.33 1.71
C ARG A 9 -19.80 11.04 1.93
N SER A 10 -20.50 9.92 1.86
CA SER A 10 -19.90 8.59 1.94
C SER A 10 -20.28 7.75 0.73
N HIS A 11 -19.46 6.77 0.44
CA HIS A 11 -19.73 5.75 -0.58
C HIS A 11 -19.20 4.40 -0.11
N TRP A 12 -19.71 3.33 -0.71
CA TRP A 12 -19.24 1.98 -0.46
C TRP A 12 -18.28 1.56 -1.57
N GLN A 13 -17.15 0.98 -1.15
CA GLN A 13 -16.22 0.31 -2.04
C GLN A 13 -16.35 -1.20 -1.84
N TYR A 14 -16.64 -1.90 -2.94
CA TYR A 14 -16.74 -3.35 -2.97
C TYR A 14 -15.54 -3.92 -3.70
N HIS A 15 -14.93 -4.92 -3.11
CA HIS A 15 -13.77 -5.60 -3.69
C HIS A 15 -13.86 -7.10 -3.42
N VAL A 16 -13.46 -7.91 -4.41
CA VAL A 16 -13.30 -9.35 -4.24
C VAL A 16 -11.81 -9.64 -4.15
N LYS A 17 -11.37 -10.19 -3.02
CA LYS A 17 -9.99 -10.58 -2.83
C LYS A 17 -9.62 -11.78 -3.73
N ARG A 18 -8.32 -12.08 -3.85
CA ARG A 18 -7.82 -13.21 -4.66
C ARG A 18 -8.35 -14.58 -4.22
N ASP A 19 -8.60 -14.74 -2.93
CA ASP A 19 -9.19 -15.94 -2.32
C ASP A 19 -10.71 -16.05 -2.51
N GLY A 20 -11.34 -15.10 -3.24
CA GLY A 20 -12.78 -15.03 -3.46
C GLY A 20 -13.55 -14.34 -2.32
N GLN A 21 -12.91 -13.93 -1.23
CA GLN A 21 -13.57 -13.22 -0.15
C GLN A 21 -14.07 -11.86 -0.62
N GLN A 22 -15.36 -11.59 -0.40
CA GLN A 22 -15.96 -10.29 -0.67
C GLN A 22 -15.65 -9.33 0.48
N ARG A 23 -15.20 -8.14 0.13
CA ARG A 23 -14.92 -7.05 1.07
C ARG A 23 -15.73 -5.82 0.71
N ALA A 24 -16.43 -5.26 1.70
CA ALA A 24 -17.11 -3.98 1.59
C ALA A 24 -16.50 -2.99 2.57
N ARG A 25 -16.21 -1.77 2.11
CA ARG A 25 -15.68 -0.69 2.94
C ARG A 25 -16.53 0.55 2.76
N LYS A 26 -16.92 1.16 3.88
CA LYS A 26 -17.53 2.48 3.85
C LYS A 26 -16.44 3.54 3.90
N CYS A 27 -16.38 4.38 2.89
CA CYS A 27 -15.40 5.44 2.74
C CYS A 27 -16.08 6.81 2.74
N CYS A 28 -15.44 7.83 3.26
CA CYS A 28 -15.90 9.19 3.07
C CYS A 28 -15.24 9.82 1.83
N ASP A 29 -15.92 10.79 1.22
CA ASP A 29 -15.36 11.60 0.15
C ASP A 29 -14.60 12.79 0.75
N GLY A 30 -13.32 12.56 1.03
CA GLY A 30 -12.39 13.59 1.51
C GLY A 30 -11.55 14.21 0.39
N SER A 31 -11.99 14.16 -0.86
CA SER A 31 -11.29 14.80 -1.98
C SER A 31 -11.20 16.33 -1.81
N LYS A 32 -10.21 16.95 -2.47
CA LYS A 32 -10.06 18.42 -2.43
C LYS A 32 -11.29 19.16 -2.91
N GLN A 33 -12.07 18.56 -3.81
CA GLN A 33 -13.32 19.14 -4.33
C GLN A 33 -14.45 19.04 -3.30
N ALA A 34 -14.57 17.92 -2.61
CA ALA A 34 -15.63 17.69 -1.62
C ALA A 34 -15.33 18.34 -0.27
N ALA A 35 -14.06 18.48 0.10
CA ALA A 35 -13.62 18.93 1.42
C ALA A 35 -12.43 19.90 1.36
N PRO A 36 -12.54 21.04 0.67
CA PRO A 36 -11.43 21.98 0.53
C PRO A 36 -10.93 22.52 1.89
N ILE A 37 -11.81 22.70 2.86
CA ILE A 37 -11.47 23.15 4.22
C ILE A 37 -10.58 22.12 4.93
N LEU A 38 -10.88 20.82 4.82
CA LEU A 38 -10.03 19.77 5.40
C LEU A 38 -8.61 19.82 4.84
N HIS A 39 -8.46 20.00 3.52
CA HIS A 39 -7.14 20.09 2.91
C HIS A 39 -6.36 21.36 3.26
N ALA A 40 -7.05 22.43 3.67
CA ALA A 40 -6.43 23.65 4.14
C ALA A 40 -5.99 23.58 5.62
N LEU A 41 -6.77 22.88 6.46
CA LEU A 41 -6.55 22.81 7.91
C LEU A 41 -5.83 21.52 8.35
N ALA A 42 -6.06 20.41 7.68
CA ALA A 42 -5.60 19.11 8.10
C ALA A 42 -4.11 18.86 7.79
N LYS A 43 -3.42 18.24 8.74
CA LYS A 43 -2.09 17.69 8.55
C LYS A 43 -2.23 16.27 7.96
N THR A 44 -2.09 16.15 6.64
CA THR A 44 -2.40 14.92 5.91
C THR A 44 -1.21 14.02 5.64
N TYR A 45 0.02 14.51 5.82
CA TYR A 45 1.22 13.73 5.53
C TYR A 45 1.40 12.55 6.50
N SER A 46 1.60 11.37 5.95
CA SER A 46 2.05 10.17 6.65
C SER A 46 3.20 9.52 5.88
N SER A 47 4.14 8.91 6.61
CA SER A 47 5.27 8.22 6.01
C SER A 47 4.85 6.86 5.46
N CYS A 48 5.32 6.55 4.25
CA CYS A 48 5.22 5.23 3.64
C CYS A 48 6.60 4.75 3.27
N VAL A 49 6.83 3.44 3.37
CA VAL A 49 8.12 2.85 3.01
C VAL A 49 8.31 2.87 1.50
N GLU A 50 9.49 3.31 1.06
CA GLU A 50 9.91 3.21 -0.33
C GLU A 50 10.61 1.88 -0.60
N HIS A 51 10.56 1.38 -1.84
CA HIS A 51 11.21 0.11 -2.20
C HIS A 51 12.73 0.07 -1.92
N PRO A 52 13.52 1.15 -2.11
CA PRO A 52 14.91 1.17 -1.68
C PRO A 52 15.10 0.92 -0.17
N ILE A 53 14.25 1.53 0.65
CA ILE A 53 14.27 1.36 2.11
C ILE A 53 13.90 -0.08 2.49
N GLN A 54 12.91 -0.66 1.84
CA GLN A 54 12.54 -2.07 2.03
C GLN A 54 13.72 -3.00 1.69
N ARG A 55 14.43 -2.77 0.58
CA ARG A 55 15.62 -3.55 0.22
C ARG A 55 16.74 -3.43 1.25
N GLN A 56 16.99 -2.23 1.78
CA GLN A 56 17.97 -2.01 2.84
C GLN A 56 17.56 -2.76 4.12
N PHE A 57 16.29 -2.73 4.49
CA PHE A 57 15.77 -3.46 5.64
C PHE A 57 15.99 -4.97 5.49
N LEU A 58 15.68 -5.54 4.32
CA LEU A 58 15.90 -6.96 4.03
C LEU A 58 17.39 -7.33 4.00
N ALA A 59 18.25 -6.44 3.52
CA ALA A 59 19.70 -6.63 3.56
C ALA A 59 20.24 -6.67 4.99
N LEU A 60 19.76 -5.77 5.86
CA LEU A 60 20.10 -5.78 7.30
C LEU A 60 19.59 -7.05 7.99
N ALA A 61 18.40 -7.52 7.66
CA ALA A 61 17.87 -8.76 8.20
C ALA A 61 18.72 -9.97 7.78
N ALA A 62 19.15 -10.01 6.52
CA ALA A 62 20.03 -11.07 6.01
C ALA A 62 21.42 -11.04 6.68
N GLU A 63 22.02 -9.85 6.85
CA GLU A 63 23.30 -9.67 7.52
C GLU A 63 23.28 -10.17 8.98
N GLN A 64 22.17 -9.94 9.69
CA GLN A 64 22.01 -10.36 11.08
C GLN A 64 21.47 -11.79 11.23
N ASN A 65 21.24 -12.52 10.13
CA ASN A 65 20.58 -13.83 10.12
C ASN A 65 19.19 -13.83 10.81
N PHE A 66 18.46 -12.74 10.71
CA PHE A 66 17.13 -12.63 11.29
C PHE A 66 16.08 -13.30 10.41
N LEU A 67 15.07 -13.88 11.06
CA LEU A 67 13.86 -14.39 10.41
C LEU A 67 12.85 -13.26 10.21
N LEU A 68 12.06 -13.34 9.16
CA LEU A 68 11.07 -12.36 8.76
C LEU A 68 9.66 -12.83 9.15
N PHE A 69 8.90 -11.97 9.83
CA PHE A 69 7.54 -12.27 10.28
C PHE A 69 6.59 -11.16 9.89
N GLY A 70 5.48 -11.53 9.26
CA GLY A 70 4.42 -10.60 8.85
C GLY A 70 3.38 -10.35 9.94
N GLY A 71 2.82 -9.16 9.95
CA GLY A 71 1.69 -8.78 10.78
C GLY A 71 0.81 -7.76 10.06
N ASP A 72 -0.51 -7.84 10.30
CA ASP A 72 -1.52 -6.97 9.66
C ASP A 72 -2.47 -6.42 10.70
N ALA A 73 -2.66 -5.09 10.69
CA ALA A 73 -3.65 -4.42 11.53
C ALA A 73 -4.99 -4.34 10.79
N LYS A 74 -5.95 -5.15 11.22
CA LYS A 74 -7.31 -5.14 10.66
C LYS A 74 -7.97 -3.79 10.90
N ASP A 75 -8.48 -3.19 9.82
CA ASP A 75 -9.21 -1.91 9.87
C ASP A 75 -8.49 -0.81 10.67
N ALA A 76 -7.19 -0.66 10.45
CA ALA A 76 -6.27 0.23 11.18
C ALA A 76 -6.81 1.64 11.46
N PHE A 77 -7.50 2.24 10.50
CA PHE A 77 -8.09 3.56 10.70
C PHE A 77 -9.23 3.55 11.73
N ALA A 78 -10.04 2.49 11.80
CA ALA A 78 -11.12 2.39 12.78
C ALA A 78 -10.60 2.29 14.23
N HIS A 79 -9.36 1.88 14.42
CA HIS A 79 -8.67 1.84 15.71
C HIS A 79 -7.93 3.14 16.05
N SER A 80 -7.86 4.09 15.09
CA SER A 80 -7.20 5.38 15.28
C SER A 80 -8.14 6.41 15.95
N PRO A 81 -7.60 7.46 16.58
CA PRO A 81 -8.40 8.54 17.15
C PRO A 81 -9.30 9.23 16.10
N ALA A 82 -10.28 9.99 16.57
CA ALA A 82 -11.10 10.85 15.73
C ALA A 82 -10.25 11.88 14.97
N PRO A 83 -10.73 12.37 13.81
CA PRO A 83 -10.13 13.50 13.11
C PRO A 83 -9.96 14.72 14.02
N GLU A 84 -8.87 15.48 13.82
CA GLU A 84 -8.62 16.72 14.58
C GLU A 84 -9.60 17.83 14.16
N VAL A 85 -9.97 17.83 12.87
CA VAL A 85 -11.03 18.73 12.37
C VAL A 85 -12.38 18.01 12.58
N PRO A 86 -13.34 18.60 13.32
CA PRO A 86 -14.64 17.98 13.57
C PRO A 86 -15.33 17.60 12.27
N THR A 87 -15.52 16.32 12.08
CA THR A 87 -16.03 15.75 10.82
C THR A 87 -17.32 14.99 11.08
N TYR A 88 -18.28 15.19 10.20
CA TYR A 88 -19.57 14.50 10.19
C TYR A 88 -19.80 13.86 8.83
N MET A 89 -20.57 12.80 8.82
CA MET A 89 -20.90 12.04 7.62
C MET A 89 -22.41 12.07 7.34
N MET A 90 -22.77 12.31 6.10
CA MET A 90 -24.17 12.23 5.67
C MET A 90 -24.65 10.77 5.70
N ILE A 91 -25.90 10.57 6.09
CA ILE A 91 -26.56 9.26 6.07
C ILE A 91 -26.97 8.96 4.62
N ASP A 92 -26.28 8.01 3.98
CA ASP A 92 -26.66 7.51 2.66
C ASP A 92 -27.78 6.45 2.76
N ASN A 93 -28.39 6.13 1.61
CA ASN A 93 -29.49 5.18 1.56
C ASN A 93 -29.11 3.76 2.01
N GLN A 94 -27.91 3.31 1.66
CA GLN A 94 -27.44 1.95 2.04
C GLN A 94 -27.22 1.83 3.54
N TYR A 95 -26.65 2.87 4.18
CA TYR A 95 -26.52 2.90 5.64
C TYR A 95 -27.88 2.96 6.32
N TYR A 96 -28.82 3.77 5.78
CA TYR A 96 -30.17 3.85 6.31
C TYR A 96 -30.89 2.50 6.28
N GLU A 97 -30.84 1.80 5.15
CA GLU A 97 -31.48 0.48 5.01
C GLU A 97 -30.82 -0.58 5.89
N TRP A 98 -29.48 -0.58 5.97
CA TRP A 98 -28.76 -1.45 6.90
C TRP A 98 -29.17 -1.19 8.35
N TYR A 99 -29.24 0.07 8.76
CA TYR A 99 -29.63 0.44 10.13
C TYR A 99 -31.06 0.02 10.45
N LEU A 100 -31.99 0.28 9.51
CA LEU A 100 -33.39 -0.12 9.63
C LEU A 100 -33.51 -1.65 9.77
N HIS A 101 -32.81 -2.40 8.94
CA HIS A 101 -32.79 -3.87 9.01
C HIS A 101 -32.17 -4.38 10.32
N ARG A 102 -31.07 -3.78 10.76
CA ARG A 102 -30.32 -4.24 11.93
C ARG A 102 -31.00 -3.91 13.26
N PHE A 103 -31.63 -2.74 13.36
CA PHE A 103 -32.17 -2.21 14.60
C PHE A 103 -33.71 -2.04 14.61
N GLY A 104 -34.37 -2.24 13.50
CA GLY A 104 -35.83 -2.03 13.35
C GLY A 104 -36.27 -0.57 13.51
N LYS A 105 -35.33 0.39 13.46
CA LYS A 105 -35.59 1.81 13.71
C LYS A 105 -35.30 2.64 12.46
N LYS A 106 -36.15 3.63 12.19
CA LYS A 106 -35.91 4.60 11.12
C LYS A 106 -34.93 5.69 11.60
N LEU A 107 -33.95 6.01 10.76
CA LEU A 107 -33.07 7.17 10.96
C LEU A 107 -33.71 8.40 10.31
N ASP A 108 -33.50 9.55 10.94
CA ASP A 108 -33.76 10.84 10.31
C ASP A 108 -32.61 11.18 9.36
N LYS A 109 -32.89 11.10 8.06
CA LYS A 109 -31.88 11.37 7.01
C LYS A 109 -31.40 12.84 6.94
N SER A 110 -32.08 13.75 7.64
CA SER A 110 -31.63 15.14 7.77
C SER A 110 -30.49 15.30 8.79
N ARG A 111 -30.27 14.28 9.62
CA ARG A 111 -29.17 14.27 10.59
C ARG A 111 -27.88 13.78 9.97
N VAL A 112 -26.76 14.10 10.61
CA VAL A 112 -25.41 13.65 10.27
C VAL A 112 -24.85 12.78 11.36
N LEU A 113 -23.92 11.89 11.03
CA LEU A 113 -23.23 11.01 11.97
C LEU A 113 -21.86 11.61 12.31
N PRO A 114 -21.52 11.77 13.59
CA PRO A 114 -20.16 12.18 13.95
C PRO A 114 -19.14 11.10 13.58
N VAL A 115 -18.00 11.51 13.05
CA VAL A 115 -16.87 10.62 12.79
C VAL A 115 -16.00 10.53 14.03
N LEU A 116 -16.24 9.51 14.85
CA LEU A 116 -15.61 9.32 16.16
C LEU A 116 -14.25 8.58 16.09
N ARG A 117 -13.89 8.06 14.93
CA ARG A 117 -12.63 7.37 14.63
C ARG A 117 -12.17 7.75 13.23
N ALA A 118 -10.90 7.59 12.95
CA ALA A 118 -10.42 7.79 11.58
C ALA A 118 -11.16 6.86 10.60
N LEU A 119 -11.43 7.36 9.41
CA LEU A 119 -12.24 6.66 8.42
C LEU A 119 -11.55 6.67 7.06
N GLN A 120 -11.69 5.60 6.30
CA GLN A 120 -11.14 5.53 4.94
C GLN A 120 -11.67 6.66 4.05
N GLY A 121 -10.76 7.28 3.29
CA GLY A 121 -11.06 8.44 2.47
C GLY A 121 -10.93 9.79 3.19
N HIS A 122 -10.82 9.81 4.52
CA HIS A 122 -10.57 11.06 5.25
C HIS A 122 -9.09 11.46 5.12
N PRO A 123 -8.78 12.73 4.80
CA PRO A 123 -7.40 13.19 4.57
C PRO A 123 -6.44 12.98 5.74
N GLU A 124 -6.93 13.07 6.98
CA GLU A 124 -6.12 12.90 8.19
C GLU A 124 -5.87 11.44 8.58
N SER A 125 -6.61 10.48 8.03
CA SER A 125 -6.61 9.10 8.53
C SER A 125 -5.24 8.45 8.53
N GLY A 126 -4.45 8.64 7.47
CA GLY A 126 -3.08 8.13 7.41
C GLY A 126 -2.19 8.69 8.52
N LYS A 127 -2.30 9.99 8.81
CA LYS A 127 -1.54 10.67 9.85
C LYS A 127 -1.97 10.26 11.26
N LEU A 128 -3.27 10.10 11.47
CA LEU A 128 -3.83 9.66 12.75
C LEU A 128 -3.39 8.24 13.07
N TRP A 129 -3.45 7.35 12.07
CA TRP A 129 -2.95 5.98 12.22
C TRP A 129 -1.46 5.95 12.51
N GLU A 130 -0.65 6.66 11.72
CA GLU A 130 0.80 6.72 11.95
C GLU A 130 1.12 7.16 13.37
N ARG A 131 0.48 8.21 13.86
CA ARG A 131 0.68 8.71 15.23
C ARG A 131 0.24 7.66 16.26
N HIS A 132 -0.88 7.00 16.03
CA HIS A 132 -1.43 6.01 16.96
C HIS A 132 -0.51 4.79 17.08
N ILE A 133 -0.12 4.18 15.96
CA ILE A 133 0.78 3.02 15.97
C ILE A 133 2.19 3.40 16.49
N ASN A 134 2.68 4.62 16.20
CA ASN A 134 3.93 5.10 16.76
C ASN A 134 3.89 5.16 18.30
N ASN A 135 2.79 5.66 18.88
CA ASN A 135 2.64 5.70 20.33
C ASN A 135 2.67 4.31 20.95
N ILE A 136 2.08 3.31 20.28
CA ILE A 136 2.11 1.90 20.72
C ILE A 136 3.53 1.34 20.62
N LEU A 137 4.17 1.47 19.46
CA LEU A 137 5.50 0.92 19.22
C LEU A 137 6.57 1.56 20.12
N MET A 138 6.51 2.87 20.30
CA MET A 138 7.47 3.64 21.08
C MET A 138 7.12 3.68 22.59
N GLY A 139 5.97 3.16 22.96
CA GLY A 139 5.52 3.06 24.35
C GLY A 139 6.42 2.15 25.20
N PRO A 140 6.26 2.21 26.55
CA PRO A 140 7.16 1.53 27.49
C PRO A 140 7.18 0.01 27.35
N ASP A 141 6.10 -0.58 26.85
CA ASP A 141 5.97 -2.05 26.72
C ASP A 141 6.80 -2.65 25.57
N LEU A 142 7.07 -1.89 24.52
CA LEU A 142 7.79 -2.32 23.33
C LEU A 142 9.09 -1.54 23.12
N ASN A 143 9.11 -0.26 23.50
CA ASN A 143 10.26 0.63 23.51
C ASN A 143 11.03 0.68 22.18
N PHE A 144 10.31 0.63 21.06
CA PHE A 144 10.91 0.85 19.75
C PHE A 144 11.37 2.30 19.59
N LYS A 145 12.37 2.50 18.77
CA LYS A 145 12.85 3.82 18.34
C LYS A 145 12.98 3.84 16.82
N HIS A 146 12.65 4.97 16.22
CA HIS A 146 12.94 5.15 14.79
C HIS A 146 14.43 5.06 14.52
N THR A 147 14.80 4.58 13.35
CA THR A 147 16.16 4.75 12.86
C THR A 147 16.41 6.22 12.49
N THR A 148 17.69 6.61 12.42
CA THR A 148 18.05 8.01 12.07
C THR A 148 17.79 8.35 10.61
N HIS A 149 17.68 7.36 9.73
CA HIS A 149 17.58 7.55 8.28
C HIS A 149 16.15 7.47 7.77
N ASP A 150 15.32 6.64 8.37
CA ASP A 150 13.94 6.48 7.94
C ASP A 150 12.99 6.22 9.12
N ARG A 151 11.84 6.92 9.11
CA ARG A 151 10.84 6.81 10.16
C ARG A 151 9.91 5.61 10.02
N THR A 152 9.99 4.88 8.93
CA THR A 152 9.23 3.64 8.74
C THR A 152 9.95 2.42 9.30
N ILE A 153 11.25 2.56 9.63
CA ILE A 153 12.06 1.52 10.26
C ILE A 153 12.22 1.84 11.75
N TYR A 154 11.90 0.85 12.55
CA TYR A 154 12.02 0.89 14.01
C TYR A 154 12.99 -0.18 14.48
N GLN A 155 13.65 0.08 15.62
CA GLN A 155 14.54 -0.86 16.27
C GLN A 155 14.32 -0.86 17.78
N THR A 156 14.49 -2.03 18.39
CA THR A 156 14.48 -2.20 19.84
C THR A 156 15.36 -3.37 20.25
N THR A 157 15.68 -3.44 21.55
CA THR A 157 16.17 -4.68 22.19
C THR A 157 15.06 -5.16 23.12
N TYR A 158 14.37 -6.21 22.71
CA TYR A 158 13.24 -6.76 23.45
C TYR A 158 13.66 -8.03 24.18
N LYS A 159 13.63 -8.01 25.52
CA LYS A 159 14.10 -9.14 26.38
C LYS A 159 15.49 -9.68 25.99
N GLY A 160 16.42 -8.79 25.64
CA GLY A 160 17.77 -9.14 25.23
C GLY A 160 17.94 -9.44 23.73
N ASN A 161 16.86 -9.63 22.98
CA ASN A 161 16.89 -9.89 21.53
C ASN A 161 16.82 -8.58 20.73
N LYS A 162 17.69 -8.44 19.74
CA LYS A 162 17.58 -7.34 18.77
C LYS A 162 16.38 -7.58 17.87
N VAL A 163 15.60 -6.53 17.64
CA VAL A 163 14.40 -6.56 16.79
C VAL A 163 14.39 -5.34 15.90
N LEU A 164 14.16 -5.54 14.61
CA LEU A 164 13.86 -4.49 13.65
C LEU A 164 12.42 -4.65 13.17
N LEU A 165 11.75 -3.54 12.88
CA LEU A 165 10.39 -3.52 12.35
C LEU A 165 10.28 -2.49 11.24
N LEU A 166 9.69 -2.88 10.13
CA LEU A 166 9.35 -2.02 8.99
C LEU A 166 7.83 -1.89 8.91
N ARG A 167 7.33 -0.65 8.75
CA ARG A 167 5.91 -0.35 8.68
C ARG A 167 5.50 0.15 7.30
N MET A 168 4.50 -0.48 6.70
CA MET A 168 3.83 -0.02 5.50
C MET A 168 2.33 0.12 5.78
N VAL A 169 1.91 1.30 6.23
CA VAL A 169 0.54 1.62 6.67
C VAL A 169 0.08 0.67 7.77
N ASP A 170 -0.77 -0.31 7.45
CA ASP A 170 -1.34 -1.37 8.31
C ASP A 170 -0.49 -2.65 8.34
N ASP A 171 0.35 -2.86 7.32
CA ASP A 171 1.27 -3.99 7.25
C ASP A 171 2.55 -3.72 8.06
N LEU A 172 2.93 -4.68 8.90
CA LEU A 172 4.17 -4.67 9.67
C LEU A 172 5.05 -5.87 9.31
N LEU A 173 6.31 -5.61 8.99
CA LEU A 173 7.33 -6.63 8.79
C LEU A 173 8.34 -6.55 9.93
N LEU A 174 8.35 -7.56 10.80
CA LEU A 174 9.28 -7.67 11.91
C LEU A 174 10.37 -8.67 11.58
N CYS A 175 11.60 -8.36 11.93
CA CYS A 175 12.69 -9.32 11.86
C CYS A 175 13.44 -9.43 13.20
N CYS A 176 13.69 -10.68 13.60
CA CYS A 176 14.41 -11.05 14.81
C CYS A 176 14.91 -12.51 14.70
N GLU A 177 15.70 -12.93 15.68
CA GLU A 177 16.27 -14.28 15.71
C GLU A 177 15.20 -15.37 16.00
N HIS A 178 14.20 -15.07 16.84
CA HIS A 178 13.26 -16.07 17.36
C HIS A 178 11.80 -15.70 17.08
N GLU A 179 11.04 -16.65 16.55
CA GLU A 179 9.62 -16.49 16.25
C GLU A 179 8.78 -16.13 17.49
N ASP A 180 9.08 -16.69 18.65
CA ASP A 180 8.35 -16.40 19.90
C ASP A 180 8.43 -14.92 20.27
N THR A 181 9.58 -14.28 19.99
CA THR A 181 9.76 -12.84 20.19
C THR A 181 8.80 -12.05 19.28
N ALA A 182 8.70 -12.44 18.00
CA ALA A 182 7.79 -11.81 17.07
C ALA A 182 6.32 -11.99 17.47
N ARG A 183 5.92 -13.20 17.84
CA ARG A 183 4.56 -13.52 18.32
C ARG A 183 4.18 -12.67 19.53
N GLU A 184 5.09 -12.55 20.50
CA GLU A 184 4.84 -11.77 21.72
C GLU A 184 4.68 -10.28 21.40
N ILE A 185 5.55 -9.70 20.56
CA ILE A 185 5.49 -8.30 20.18
C ILE A 185 4.18 -8.03 19.43
N TYR A 186 3.82 -8.85 18.45
CA TYR A 186 2.56 -8.69 17.70
C TYR A 186 1.32 -8.86 18.58
N ARG A 187 1.34 -9.80 19.53
CA ARG A 187 0.27 -9.93 20.52
C ARG A 187 0.11 -8.64 21.35
N LYS A 188 1.21 -8.03 21.80
CA LYS A 188 1.16 -6.77 22.57
C LYS A 188 0.63 -5.61 21.71
N ILE A 189 1.03 -5.52 20.44
CA ILE A 189 0.47 -4.53 19.50
C ILE A 189 -1.04 -4.72 19.39
N GLY A 190 -1.48 -5.96 19.19
CA GLY A 190 -2.90 -6.28 19.08
C GLY A 190 -3.70 -5.88 20.32
N LEU A 191 -3.22 -6.20 21.51
CA LEU A 191 -3.86 -5.80 22.76
C LEU A 191 -3.93 -4.29 22.95
N ALA A 192 -2.89 -3.56 22.53
CA ALA A 192 -2.87 -2.09 22.63
C ALA A 192 -3.78 -1.40 21.60
N LEU A 193 -4.14 -2.09 20.52
CA LEU A 193 -5.08 -1.61 19.50
C LEU A 193 -6.54 -1.97 19.84
N GLN A 194 -6.77 -2.99 20.68
CA GLN A 194 -8.09 -3.52 20.96
C GLN A 194 -8.99 -2.49 21.66
N LEU A 195 -10.21 -2.33 21.14
CA LEU A 195 -11.23 -1.48 21.75
C LEU A 195 -12.03 -2.28 22.81
N GLU A 196 -12.61 -1.56 23.78
CA GLU A 196 -13.34 -2.16 24.91
C GLU A 196 -14.48 -3.11 24.54
N ASN A 197 -15.07 -2.92 23.36
CA ASN A 197 -16.22 -3.71 22.85
C ASN A 197 -15.80 -4.72 21.76
N GLU A 198 -14.54 -5.05 21.67
CA GLU A 198 -14.02 -6.07 20.74
C GLU A 198 -13.66 -7.35 21.52
N ASP A 199 -14.12 -8.47 21.01
CA ASP A 199 -13.85 -9.79 21.61
C ASP A 199 -12.42 -10.26 21.36
N GLU A 200 -11.82 -9.85 20.22
CA GLU A 200 -10.49 -10.25 19.80
C GLU A 200 -9.61 -9.03 19.39
N PRO A 201 -8.29 -9.09 19.63
CA PRO A 201 -7.39 -8.05 19.17
C PRO A 201 -7.44 -7.88 17.64
N PRO A 202 -7.50 -6.63 17.15
CA PRO A 202 -7.59 -6.34 15.70
C PRO A 202 -6.24 -6.45 14.98
N PHE A 203 -5.39 -7.38 15.39
CA PHE A 203 -4.08 -7.59 14.81
C PHE A 203 -3.82 -9.07 14.53
N ALA A 204 -3.49 -9.38 13.28
CA ALA A 204 -3.17 -10.73 12.87
C ALA A 204 -1.65 -10.94 12.79
N TYR A 205 -1.13 -11.93 13.51
CA TYR A 205 0.18 -12.51 13.25
C TYR A 205 0.06 -13.43 12.03
N LEU A 206 0.81 -13.15 10.96
CA LEU A 206 0.72 -13.88 9.71
C LEU A 206 1.75 -15.03 9.58
N GLY A 207 2.65 -15.16 10.55
CA GLY A 207 3.73 -16.14 10.49
C GLY A 207 4.94 -15.66 9.68
N PRO A 208 5.77 -16.59 9.17
CA PRO A 208 6.87 -16.27 8.28
C PRO A 208 6.40 -15.43 7.09
N CYS A 209 7.16 -14.39 6.75
CA CYS A 209 6.76 -13.45 5.71
C CYS A 209 7.17 -13.96 4.33
N PHE A 210 6.19 -14.12 3.43
CA PHE A 210 6.39 -14.52 2.04
C PHE A 210 6.11 -13.40 1.04
N ASP A 211 5.43 -12.34 1.48
CA ASP A 211 5.19 -11.14 0.67
C ASP A 211 5.06 -9.92 1.58
N PHE A 212 5.54 -8.77 1.12
CA PHE A 212 5.41 -7.50 1.81
C PHE A 212 5.43 -6.35 0.80
N ASN A 213 4.48 -5.40 0.93
CA ASN A 213 4.38 -4.23 0.05
C ASN A 213 4.39 -4.61 -1.45
N GLY A 214 3.70 -5.69 -1.80
CA GLY A 214 3.57 -6.19 -3.17
C GLY A 214 4.80 -6.92 -3.72
N VAL A 215 5.79 -7.19 -2.88
CA VAL A 215 7.04 -7.86 -3.20
C VAL A 215 7.02 -9.28 -2.63
N ASP A 216 7.19 -10.28 -3.49
CA ASP A 216 7.34 -11.67 -3.05
C ASP A 216 8.73 -11.87 -2.42
N ILE A 217 8.79 -12.54 -1.26
CA ILE A 217 10.02 -12.75 -0.48
C ILE A 217 10.22 -14.24 -0.23
N GLU A 218 11.40 -14.74 -0.54
CA GLU A 218 11.83 -16.08 -0.15
C GLU A 218 13.05 -15.95 0.77
N GLN A 219 12.96 -16.55 1.94
CA GLN A 219 14.06 -16.61 2.90
C GLN A 219 14.60 -18.03 3.02
N SER A 220 15.89 -18.17 2.88
CA SER A 220 16.65 -19.38 3.17
C SER A 220 17.62 -19.14 4.35
N ASN A 221 18.33 -20.18 4.77
CA ASN A 221 19.36 -20.06 5.81
C ASN A 221 20.57 -19.20 5.40
N THR A 222 20.71 -18.87 4.11
CA THR A 222 21.90 -18.18 3.59
C THR A 222 21.59 -16.86 2.89
N HIS A 223 20.33 -16.64 2.50
CA HIS A 223 19.95 -15.44 1.75
C HIS A 223 18.46 -15.14 1.84
N ILE A 224 18.13 -13.87 1.59
CA ILE A 224 16.77 -13.41 1.36
C ILE A 224 16.67 -13.01 -0.10
N MET A 225 15.71 -13.58 -0.82
CA MET A 225 15.45 -13.34 -2.22
C MET A 225 14.18 -12.49 -2.40
N ILE A 226 14.26 -11.48 -3.27
CA ILE A 226 13.11 -10.67 -3.69
C ILE A 226 12.70 -11.14 -5.08
N LEU A 227 11.43 -11.50 -5.24
CA LEU A 227 10.90 -12.06 -6.47
C LEU A 227 9.76 -11.22 -7.02
N CYS A 228 9.67 -11.12 -8.35
CA CYS A 228 8.58 -10.43 -9.05
C CYS A 228 7.82 -11.34 -10.02
N GLN A 229 8.00 -12.62 -9.91
CA GLN A 229 7.49 -13.60 -10.86
C GLN A 229 5.97 -13.54 -11.00
N ASN A 230 5.25 -13.43 -9.89
CA ASN A 230 3.81 -13.31 -9.87
C ASN A 230 3.31 -12.02 -10.54
N TYR A 231 4.02 -10.91 -10.33
CA TYR A 231 3.68 -9.64 -10.98
C TYR A 231 3.91 -9.70 -12.49
N ILE A 232 5.07 -10.20 -12.93
CA ILE A 232 5.40 -10.36 -14.35
C ILE A 232 4.40 -11.27 -15.05
N TYR A 233 4.04 -12.40 -14.45
CA TYR A 233 3.03 -13.30 -15.03
C TYR A 233 1.66 -12.65 -15.18
N ARG A 234 1.23 -11.84 -14.21
CA ARG A 234 -0.02 -11.08 -14.32
C ARG A 234 0.02 -10.06 -15.45
N MET A 235 1.09 -9.30 -15.54
CA MET A 235 1.33 -8.32 -16.59
C MET A 235 1.28 -8.99 -17.96
N LEU A 236 2.04 -10.05 -18.16
CA LEU A 236 2.07 -10.78 -19.43
C LEU A 236 0.70 -11.35 -19.81
N ARG A 237 -0.06 -11.91 -18.86
CA ARG A 237 -1.42 -12.39 -19.09
C ARG A 237 -2.39 -11.28 -19.45
N ALA A 238 -2.31 -10.13 -18.78
CA ALA A 238 -3.18 -8.98 -19.07
C ALA A 238 -3.01 -8.48 -20.50
N HIS A 239 -1.80 -8.59 -21.06
CA HIS A 239 -1.50 -8.25 -22.46
C HIS A 239 -1.64 -9.42 -23.43
N GLY A 240 -2.11 -10.59 -22.99
CA GLY A 240 -2.23 -11.78 -23.85
C GLY A 240 -0.89 -12.36 -24.29
N TRP A 241 0.20 -12.02 -23.65
CA TRP A 241 1.54 -12.47 -24.00
C TRP A 241 1.87 -13.81 -23.31
N ASN A 242 2.45 -14.74 -24.10
CA ASN A 242 2.81 -16.04 -23.59
C ASN A 242 4.32 -16.14 -23.36
N CYS A 243 4.74 -16.13 -22.10
CA CYS A 243 6.14 -16.21 -21.70
C CYS A 243 6.81 -17.56 -22.01
N HIS A 244 6.03 -18.63 -22.23
CA HIS A 244 6.58 -19.98 -22.39
C HIS A 244 7.01 -20.32 -23.85
N LYS A 245 6.69 -19.48 -24.82
CA LYS A 245 6.89 -19.78 -26.25
C LYS A 245 8.11 -19.15 -26.91
N LYS A 246 8.79 -18.21 -26.29
CA LYS A 246 9.97 -17.58 -26.90
C LYS A 246 11.25 -18.21 -26.35
N LYS A 247 12.13 -18.63 -27.25
CA LYS A 247 13.52 -18.94 -26.92
C LYS A 247 14.17 -17.67 -26.35
N PRO A 248 15.06 -17.78 -25.37
CA PRO A 248 15.84 -16.62 -24.89
C PRO A 248 16.43 -15.86 -26.06
N SER A 249 16.37 -14.54 -26.04
CA SER A 249 17.07 -13.69 -27.01
C SER A 249 18.55 -14.00 -26.95
N LYS A 250 19.22 -14.02 -28.11
CA LYS A 250 20.67 -14.11 -28.17
C LYS A 250 21.34 -12.84 -27.64
N ASP A 251 20.61 -11.74 -27.67
CA ASP A 251 21.02 -10.45 -27.10
C ASP A 251 20.37 -10.29 -25.73
N PRO A 252 21.14 -10.30 -24.63
CA PRO A 252 20.64 -10.10 -23.27
C PRO A 252 20.24 -8.65 -22.97
N SER A 253 20.56 -7.70 -23.87
CA SER A 253 20.20 -6.29 -23.70
C SER A 253 18.70 -6.08 -23.85
N PRO A 254 18.04 -5.34 -22.92
CA PRO A 254 16.62 -5.00 -23.04
C PRO A 254 16.32 -4.06 -24.22
N LEU A 255 17.33 -3.40 -24.77
CA LEU A 255 17.24 -2.60 -26.01
C LEU A 255 18.21 -3.13 -27.05
N PRO A 256 17.76 -3.28 -28.32
CA PRO A 256 18.66 -3.64 -29.42
C PRO A 256 19.79 -2.64 -29.60
N GLU A 257 20.93 -3.13 -30.08
CA GLU A 257 22.03 -2.25 -30.48
C GLU A 257 21.56 -1.23 -31.54
N ASN A 258 22.00 0.02 -31.42
CA ASN A 258 21.62 1.11 -32.29
C ASN A 258 20.14 1.56 -32.27
N ILE A 259 19.29 1.02 -31.39
CA ILE A 259 17.87 1.42 -31.28
C ILE A 259 17.70 2.93 -31.13
N LEU A 260 18.64 3.61 -30.44
CA LEU A 260 18.58 5.06 -30.25
C LEU A 260 18.62 5.86 -31.54
N LYS A 261 19.35 5.36 -32.57
CA LYS A 261 19.40 6.01 -33.87
C LYS A 261 18.07 5.98 -34.62
N THR A 262 17.26 4.96 -34.37
CA THR A 262 15.95 4.78 -34.98
C THR A 262 14.86 5.49 -34.17
N ILE A 263 14.85 5.27 -32.88
CA ILE A 263 13.80 5.80 -31.95
C ILE A 263 13.70 7.34 -31.99
N TYR A 264 14.83 8.06 -32.15
CA TYR A 264 14.80 9.52 -32.23
C TYR A 264 14.41 10.07 -33.61
N LYS A 265 14.31 9.22 -34.63
CA LYS A 265 13.94 9.65 -36.01
C LYS A 265 12.45 9.45 -36.26
N GLU A 266 11.84 8.49 -35.61
CA GLU A 266 10.43 8.12 -35.80
C GLU A 266 9.62 8.61 -34.61
N CYS A 267 8.79 9.64 -34.82
CA CYS A 267 7.83 10.09 -33.81
C CYS A 267 6.44 9.54 -34.16
N GLY A 268 5.79 8.93 -33.20
CA GLY A 268 4.40 8.50 -33.31
C GLY A 268 3.40 9.66 -33.24
N PRO A 269 2.11 9.38 -33.33
CA PRO A 269 1.04 10.36 -33.18
C PRO A 269 0.98 10.90 -31.74
N ASP A 270 0.43 12.11 -31.59
CA ASP A 270 0.24 12.74 -30.28
C ASP A 270 -0.76 11.94 -29.42
N GLU A 271 -0.49 11.87 -28.12
CA GLU A 271 -1.36 11.22 -27.15
C GLU A 271 -2.80 11.78 -27.21
N GLY A 272 -3.78 10.89 -27.04
CA GLY A 272 -5.21 11.25 -27.06
C GLY A 272 -5.78 11.49 -28.44
N THR A 273 -4.99 11.32 -29.51
CA THR A 273 -5.48 11.40 -30.89
C THR A 273 -6.08 10.07 -31.35
N THR A 274 -6.96 10.13 -32.38
CA THR A 274 -7.52 8.93 -33.00
C THR A 274 -6.45 8.00 -33.56
N ASP A 275 -5.34 8.54 -34.07
CA ASP A 275 -4.25 7.76 -34.63
C ASP A 275 -3.41 7.07 -33.55
N ALA A 276 -3.20 7.71 -32.39
CA ALA A 276 -2.63 7.07 -31.22
C ALA A 276 -3.47 5.88 -30.77
N TYR A 277 -4.79 6.05 -30.69
CA TYR A 277 -5.69 4.96 -30.34
C TYR A 277 -5.64 3.79 -31.33
N LYS A 278 -5.62 4.09 -32.65
CA LYS A 278 -5.49 3.06 -33.69
C LYS A 278 -4.16 2.29 -33.55
N LEU A 279 -3.08 3.00 -33.23
CA LEU A 279 -1.77 2.39 -33.01
C LEU A 279 -1.81 1.44 -31.79
N GLU A 280 -2.36 1.87 -30.66
CA GLU A 280 -2.51 1.03 -29.46
C GLU A 280 -3.35 -0.23 -29.75
N VAL A 281 -4.47 -0.09 -30.48
CA VAL A 281 -5.30 -1.23 -30.91
C VAL A 281 -4.51 -2.18 -31.80
N ALA A 282 -3.74 -1.66 -32.77
CA ALA A 282 -2.93 -2.48 -33.68
C ALA A 282 -1.79 -3.23 -32.95
N GLN A 283 -1.19 -2.63 -31.93
CA GLN A 283 -0.14 -3.23 -31.11
C GLN A 283 -0.69 -4.12 -29.99
N GLY A 284 -1.97 -3.98 -29.64
CA GLY A 284 -2.63 -4.76 -28.60
C GLY A 284 -2.33 -4.33 -27.16
N PHE A 285 -1.74 -3.12 -26.95
CA PHE A 285 -1.50 -2.56 -25.62
C PHE A 285 -1.45 -1.04 -25.62
N GLY A 286 -1.78 -0.43 -24.49
CA GLY A 286 -1.58 1.01 -24.24
C GLY A 286 -0.13 1.26 -23.80
N TYR A 287 0.58 2.08 -24.55
CA TYR A 287 2.03 2.32 -24.33
C TYR A 287 2.34 2.82 -22.92
N ARG A 288 1.60 3.84 -22.43
CA ARG A 288 1.81 4.40 -21.08
C ARG A 288 1.47 3.42 -19.97
N THR A 289 0.46 2.60 -20.17
CA THR A 289 0.09 1.55 -19.20
C THR A 289 1.20 0.54 -19.06
N LEU A 290 1.69 0.00 -20.17
CA LEU A 290 2.80 -0.96 -20.18
C LEU A 290 4.09 -0.33 -19.62
N LEU A 291 4.41 0.90 -19.99
CA LEU A 291 5.57 1.61 -19.46
C LEU A 291 5.49 1.77 -17.94
N GLY A 292 4.31 2.11 -17.39
CA GLY A 292 4.07 2.19 -15.95
C GLY A 292 4.28 0.85 -15.24
N GLU A 293 3.79 -0.24 -15.82
CA GLU A 293 4.00 -1.60 -15.31
C GLU A 293 5.48 -1.98 -15.30
N MET A 294 6.21 -1.66 -16.36
CA MET A 294 7.67 -1.89 -16.45
C MET A 294 8.45 -1.00 -15.47
N MET A 295 8.03 0.24 -15.26
CA MET A 295 8.63 1.13 -14.25
C MET A 295 8.48 0.55 -12.85
N TYR A 296 7.32 -0.05 -12.52
CA TYR A 296 7.13 -0.71 -11.24
C TYR A 296 8.10 -1.89 -11.08
N VAL A 297 8.25 -2.73 -12.11
CA VAL A 297 9.22 -3.85 -12.10
C VAL A 297 10.65 -3.33 -11.91
N HIS A 298 11.02 -2.24 -12.58
CA HIS A 298 12.34 -1.63 -12.45
C HIS A 298 12.61 -1.17 -11.00
N VAL A 299 11.72 -0.35 -10.46
CA VAL A 299 11.91 0.25 -9.13
C VAL A 299 11.88 -0.80 -8.02
N SER A 300 11.03 -1.81 -8.16
CA SER A 300 10.83 -2.82 -7.11
C SER A 300 11.86 -3.96 -7.15
N TYR A 301 12.26 -4.42 -8.36
CA TYR A 301 12.93 -5.71 -8.51
C TYR A 301 14.17 -5.70 -9.43
N LEU A 302 14.08 -5.08 -10.61
CA LEU A 302 15.07 -5.19 -11.69
C LEU A 302 15.71 -3.84 -12.02
N PRO A 303 16.65 -3.37 -11.20
CA PRO A 303 17.31 -2.07 -11.41
C PRO A 303 18.11 -1.99 -12.73
N ASP A 304 18.54 -3.10 -13.28
CA ASP A 304 19.25 -3.23 -14.56
C ASP A 304 18.42 -2.83 -15.79
N THR A 305 17.09 -2.87 -15.69
CA THR A 305 16.18 -2.41 -16.75
C THR A 305 16.04 -0.88 -16.84
N GLY A 306 16.62 -0.12 -15.91
CA GLY A 306 16.41 1.31 -15.74
C GLY A 306 16.79 2.15 -16.95
N TYR A 307 17.87 1.81 -17.64
CA TYR A 307 18.28 2.52 -18.85
C TYR A 307 17.22 2.41 -19.96
N ALA A 308 16.75 1.20 -20.23
CA ALA A 308 15.73 0.94 -21.25
C ALA A 308 14.44 1.71 -20.95
N ILE A 309 13.95 1.61 -19.71
CA ILE A 309 12.72 2.27 -19.26
C ILE A 309 12.86 3.79 -19.32
N THR A 310 14.01 4.33 -18.92
CA THR A 310 14.29 5.77 -18.99
C THR A 310 14.26 6.28 -20.43
N ILE A 311 14.82 5.53 -21.38
CA ILE A 311 14.77 5.90 -22.80
C ILE A 311 13.34 5.84 -23.31
N MET A 312 12.62 4.76 -23.04
CA MET A 312 11.22 4.60 -23.48
C MET A 312 10.29 5.65 -22.87
N SER A 313 10.50 6.06 -21.62
CA SER A 313 9.67 7.08 -20.96
C SER A 313 9.69 8.44 -21.66
N LYS A 314 10.74 8.77 -22.41
CA LYS A 314 10.82 10.01 -23.19
C LYS A 314 9.78 10.07 -24.32
N PHE A 315 9.26 8.93 -24.74
CA PHE A 315 8.28 8.82 -25.82
C PHE A 315 6.85 8.56 -25.30
N SER A 316 6.61 8.75 -24.02
CA SER A 316 5.30 8.47 -23.40
C SER A 316 4.14 9.26 -23.99
N THR A 317 4.41 10.44 -24.57
CA THR A 317 3.40 11.29 -25.23
C THR A 317 3.30 11.07 -26.73
N LYS A 318 4.33 10.47 -27.34
CA LYS A 318 4.40 10.24 -28.80
C LYS A 318 5.08 8.89 -29.07
N PRO A 319 4.47 7.75 -28.69
CA PRO A 319 5.04 6.45 -28.97
C PRO A 319 4.95 6.14 -30.47
N SER A 320 5.99 5.53 -31.03
CA SER A 320 6.04 5.07 -32.42
C SER A 320 5.95 3.57 -32.56
#